data_852107b19e5a420fc281b369b645f7a0
#
_entry.id   852107b19e5a420fc281b369b645f7a0
#
_cell.length_a   1.000
_cell.length_b   1.000
_cell.length_c   1.000
_cell.angle_alpha   90.00
_cell.angle_beta   90.00
_cell.angle_gamma   90.00
#
_symmetry.space_group_name_H-M   'P 1'
#
loop_
_entity.id
_entity.type
_entity.pdbx_description
1 polymer ?
#
loop_
_entity_poly.entity_id
_entity_poly.type
_entity_poly.pdbx_seq_one_letter_code
_entity_poly.pdbx_strand_id
1 'polypeptide(L)' 'MKIQLVTPAPLKLNNGNRITALRWVGIFKKLGHQVRLTQSYDGADCDILIALHARRSADSIRRYRERHPRLPLVVVLTGT' A
#
# COMPACT_ATOMS: atom_id res chain seq x y z
N MET A 1 -8.27 -7.03 10.24
CA MET A 1 -7.00 -7.20 9.54
C MET A 1 -6.29 -5.86 9.45
N LYS A 2 -5.00 -5.85 9.63
CA LYS A 2 -4.17 -4.65 9.49
C LYS A 2 -3.62 -4.58 8.07
N ILE A 3 -4.00 -3.54 7.33
CA ILE A 3 -3.60 -3.36 5.94
C ILE A 3 -2.70 -2.14 5.84
N GLN A 4 -1.53 -2.31 5.22
CA GLN A 4 -0.71 -1.17 4.85
C GLN A 4 -0.81 -0.95 3.35
N LEU A 5 -1.27 0.23 2.96
CA LEU A 5 -1.42 0.62 1.57
C LEU A 5 -0.30 1.59 1.21
N VAL A 6 0.56 1.17 0.30
CA VAL A 6 1.71 1.98 -0.14
C VAL A 6 1.36 2.68 -1.43
N THR A 7 1.42 4.00 -1.42
CA THR A 7 1.31 4.81 -2.63
C THR A 7 2.53 5.71 -2.72
N PRO A 8 3.38 5.56 -3.74
CA PRO A 8 4.61 6.34 -3.85
C PRO A 8 4.37 7.80 -4.21
N ALA A 9 3.15 8.16 -4.59
CA ALA A 9 2.84 9.55 -4.90
C ALA A 9 2.85 10.40 -3.63
N PRO A 10 3.39 11.63 -3.68
CA PRO A 10 3.31 12.53 -2.54
C PRO A 10 1.87 12.75 -2.11
N LEU A 11 1.61 12.68 -0.80
CA LEU A 11 0.26 12.80 -0.27
C LEU A 11 -0.38 14.16 -0.57
N LYS A 12 0.44 15.17 -0.86
CA LYS A 12 -0.01 16.51 -1.20
C LYS A 12 -0.43 16.66 -2.66
N LEU A 13 -0.03 15.74 -3.53
CA LEU A 13 -0.37 15.79 -4.94
C LEU A 13 -1.71 15.12 -5.19
N ASN A 14 -2.54 15.79 -5.95
CA ASN A 14 -3.85 15.28 -6.31
C ASN A 14 -3.75 14.56 -7.65
N ASN A 15 -3.28 13.32 -7.63
CA ASN A 15 -3.11 12.51 -8.83
C ASN A 15 -3.94 11.21 -8.73
N GLY A 16 -3.99 10.46 -9.83
CA GLY A 16 -4.81 9.26 -9.93
C GLY A 16 -4.47 8.20 -8.89
N ASN A 17 -3.19 7.99 -8.58
CA ASN A 17 -2.78 7.01 -7.58
C ASN A 17 -3.28 7.38 -6.19
N ARG A 18 -3.20 8.66 -5.84
CA ARG A 18 -3.69 9.13 -4.56
C ARG A 18 -5.20 8.97 -4.44
N ILE A 19 -5.93 9.33 -5.49
CA ILE A 19 -7.39 9.19 -5.52
C ILE A 19 -7.80 7.73 -5.35
N THR A 20 -7.14 6.83 -6.08
CA THR A 20 -7.37 5.39 -5.98
C THR A 20 -7.08 4.89 -4.57
N ALA A 21 -5.95 5.30 -3.99
CA ALA A 21 -5.55 4.88 -2.65
C ALA A 21 -6.58 5.31 -1.61
N LEU A 22 -7.02 6.57 -1.66
CA LEU A 22 -8.01 7.09 -0.72
C LEU A 22 -9.35 6.36 -0.82
N ARG A 23 -9.76 6.02 -2.04
CA ARG A 23 -10.98 5.25 -2.26
C ARG A 23 -10.88 3.88 -1.61
N TRP A 24 -9.77 3.19 -1.79
CA TRP A 24 -9.57 1.86 -1.21
C TRP A 24 -9.47 1.91 0.31
N VAL A 25 -8.82 2.94 0.87
CA VAL A 25 -8.80 3.14 2.33
C VAL A 25 -10.23 3.21 2.87
N GLY A 26 -11.09 3.99 2.22
CA GLY A 26 -12.49 4.10 2.62
C GLY A 26 -13.23 2.77 2.57
N ILE A 27 -13.04 2.00 1.51
CA ILE A 27 -13.69 0.69 1.34
C ILE A 27 -13.24 -0.27 2.43
N PHE A 28 -11.93 -0.39 2.66
CA PHE A 28 -11.41 -1.32 3.66
C PHE A 28 -11.85 -0.94 5.07
N LYS A 29 -11.90 0.35 5.39
CA LYS A 29 -12.39 0.79 6.69
C LYS A 29 -13.88 0.44 6.90
N LYS A 30 -14.69 0.55 5.85
CA LYS A 30 -16.08 0.13 5.90
C LYS A 30 -16.24 -1.36 6.17
N LEU A 31 -15.28 -2.16 5.71
CA LEU A 31 -15.26 -3.59 5.94
C LEU A 31 -14.69 -3.98 7.32
N GLY A 32 -14.34 -3.01 8.14
CA GLY A 32 -13.86 -3.26 9.50
C GLY A 32 -12.35 -3.44 9.62
N HIS A 33 -11.57 -3.16 8.58
CA HIS A 33 -10.13 -3.30 8.62
C HIS A 33 -9.44 -2.02 9.08
N GLN A 34 -8.26 -2.19 9.70
CA GLN A 34 -7.37 -1.06 10.01
C GLN A 34 -6.47 -0.81 8.81
N VAL A 35 -6.43 0.44 8.33
CA VAL A 35 -5.66 0.78 7.13
C VAL A 35 -4.70 1.92 7.43
N ARG A 36 -3.42 1.74 7.04
CA ARG A 36 -2.42 2.80 7.06
C ARG A 36 -2.04 3.12 5.62
N LEU A 37 -2.06 4.39 5.28
CA LEU A 37 -1.64 4.87 3.98
C LEU A 37 -0.26 5.51 4.12
N THR A 38 0.74 4.96 3.42
CA THR A 38 2.11 5.44 3.50
C THR A 38 2.70 5.58 2.10
N GLN A 39 3.80 6.34 1.98
CA GLN A 39 4.51 6.49 0.71
C GLN A 39 5.48 5.35 0.46
N SER A 40 5.92 4.68 1.52
CA SER A 40 6.82 3.53 1.41
C SER A 40 6.57 2.59 2.57
N TYR A 41 7.06 1.35 2.45
CA TYR A 41 6.98 0.40 3.54
C TYR A 41 7.89 0.88 4.69
N ASP A 42 7.30 1.09 5.86
CA ASP A 42 7.98 1.67 7.02
C ASP A 42 8.42 0.65 8.05
N GLY A 43 8.27 -0.63 7.77
CA GLY A 43 8.65 -1.70 8.69
C GLY A 43 7.61 -2.00 9.77
N ALA A 44 6.50 -1.28 9.80
CA ALA A 44 5.45 -1.54 10.79
C ALA A 44 4.76 -2.88 10.53
N ASP A 45 4.25 -3.49 11.59
CA ASP A 45 3.53 -4.75 11.46
C ASP A 45 2.21 -4.55 10.75
N CYS A 46 1.95 -5.43 9.78
CA CYS A 46 0.67 -5.48 9.09
C CYS A 46 0.41 -6.91 8.63
N ASP A 47 -0.85 -7.22 8.35
CA ASP A 47 -1.23 -8.56 7.89
C ASP A 47 -1.10 -8.69 6.39
N ILE A 48 -1.21 -7.58 5.66
CA ILE A 48 -1.08 -7.56 4.21
C ILE A 48 -0.54 -6.20 3.77
N LEU A 49 0.32 -6.22 2.77
CA LEU A 49 0.80 -5.01 2.11
C LEU A 49 0.16 -4.93 0.73
N ILE A 50 -0.44 -3.78 0.43
CA ILE A 50 -0.97 -3.47 -0.89
C ILE A 50 -0.15 -2.34 -1.47
N ALA A 51 0.60 -2.61 -2.53
CA ALA A 51 1.49 -1.63 -3.14
C ALA A 51 0.92 -1.16 -4.47
N LEU A 52 0.68 0.13 -4.56
CA LEU A 52 0.26 0.78 -5.80
C LEU A 52 1.49 1.18 -6.60
N HIS A 53 1.40 1.12 -7.92
CA HIS A 53 2.47 1.50 -8.84
C HIS A 53 3.71 0.64 -8.62
N ALA A 54 3.67 -0.58 -9.15
CA ALA A 54 4.69 -1.61 -8.90
C ALA A 54 6.12 -1.11 -9.08
N ARG A 55 6.38 -0.30 -10.11
CA ARG A 55 7.72 0.16 -10.42
C ARG A 55 8.29 1.08 -9.34
N ARG A 56 7.51 2.05 -8.88
CA ARG A 56 7.94 2.98 -7.84
C ARG A 56 7.91 2.38 -6.45
N SER A 57 7.10 1.34 -6.27
CA SER A 57 6.99 0.63 -4.99
C SER A 57 7.93 -0.57 -4.91
N ALA A 58 8.78 -0.79 -5.90
CA ALA A 58 9.63 -2.00 -5.97
C ALA A 58 10.49 -2.19 -4.73
N ASP A 59 11.09 -1.12 -4.21
CA ASP A 59 11.90 -1.21 -3.00
C ASP A 59 11.09 -1.60 -1.77
N SER A 60 9.90 -1.01 -1.62
CA SER A 60 8.99 -1.35 -0.53
C SER A 60 8.53 -2.80 -0.62
N ILE A 61 8.20 -3.26 -1.82
CA ILE A 61 7.79 -4.65 -2.07
C ILE A 61 8.91 -5.61 -1.66
N ARG A 62 10.14 -5.32 -2.08
CA ARG A 62 11.29 -6.15 -1.75
C ARG A 62 11.54 -6.21 -0.25
N ARG A 63 11.54 -5.07 0.44
CA ARG A 63 11.78 -5.01 1.89
C ARG A 63 10.69 -5.73 2.66
N TYR A 64 9.43 -5.60 2.25
CA TYR A 64 8.33 -6.30 2.89
C TYR A 64 8.46 -7.81 2.72
N ARG A 65 8.80 -8.26 1.52
CA ARG A 65 8.95 -9.68 1.23
C ARG A 65 10.11 -10.30 2.00
N GLU A 66 11.20 -9.57 2.15
CA GLU A 66 12.35 -10.03 2.93
C GLU A 66 12.00 -10.17 4.41
N ARG A 67 11.22 -9.22 4.95
CA ARG A 67 10.85 -9.22 6.36
C ARG A 67 9.74 -10.20 6.66
N HIS A 68 8.79 -10.37 5.74
CA HIS A 68 7.62 -11.21 5.93
C HIS A 68 7.42 -12.13 4.71
N PRO A 69 8.26 -13.17 4.56
CA PRO A 69 8.21 -14.00 3.35
C PRO A 69 6.92 -14.80 3.17
N ARG A 70 6.11 -14.93 4.23
CA ARG A 70 4.88 -15.72 4.17
C ARG A 70 3.60 -14.89 4.22
N LEU A 71 3.70 -13.60 4.44
CA LEU A 71 2.51 -12.76 4.50
C LEU A 71 2.04 -12.34 3.10
N PRO A 72 0.73 -12.14 2.92
CA PRO A 72 0.20 -11.74 1.62
C PRO A 72 0.73 -10.38 1.16
N LEU A 73 0.95 -10.28 -0.14
CA LEU A 73 1.39 -9.06 -0.80
C LEU A 73 0.58 -8.90 -2.08
N VAL A 74 -0.08 -7.76 -2.23
CA VAL A 74 -0.82 -7.42 -3.43
C VAL A 74 -0.14 -6.25 -4.11
N VAL A 75 0.16 -6.40 -5.39
CA VAL A 75 0.76 -5.34 -6.20
C VAL A 75 -0.25 -4.90 -7.24
N VAL A 76 -0.55 -3.61 -7.26
CA VAL A 76 -1.51 -3.05 -8.19
C VAL A 76 -0.76 -2.26 -9.26
N LEU A 77 -1.01 -2.61 -10.51
CA LEU A 77 -0.40 -1.94 -11.64
C LEU A 77 -1.23 -0.69 -11.96
N THR A 78 -0.81 0.43 -11.39
CA THR A 78 -1.45 1.72 -11.63
C THR A 78 -0.47 2.68 -12.28
N GLY A 79 -0.94 3.47 -13.23
CA GLY A 79 -0.18 4.59 -13.75
C GLY A 79 1.24 4.28 -14.19
N THR A 80 1.39 3.40 -15.09
CA THR A 80 2.72 3.04 -15.63
C THR A 80 3.48 4.23 -16.16
#